data_5e4a2780987a7c747cfe255a04a3e6f4
#
_entry.id   5e4a2780987a7c747cfe255a04a3e6f4
#
_cell.length_a   1.000
_cell.length_b   1.000
_cell.length_c   1.000
_cell.angle_alpha   90.00
_cell.angle_beta   90.00
_cell.angle_gamma   90.00
#
_symmetry.space_group_name_H-M   'P 1'
#
loop_
_entity.id
_entity.type
_entity.pdbx_description
1 polymer ?
#
loop_
_entity_poly.entity_id
_entity_poly.type
_entity_poly.pdbx_seq_one_letter_code
_entity_poly.pdbx_strand_id
1 'polypeptide(L)'
;EPPQFPNYASALTAAGAVVRFLGEEADYDGLLLPGGGDIHPSRYGAAVENCQGVDQERDALELETFRQALEAGKPVFGICRGVQLLNVALGGTLHQHVEGHSKVDGVDGLHATRAEGFVEKIYGRRFMVNSAHHQALDRLGRGLRAVQWAEDGIVEAVEHRSLPIWGVQWHPERLEEGWRCRDTVDGLRILRFFVSQCG
;
A
#
# COMPACT_ATOMS: atom_id res chain seq x y z
N GLU A 1 19.47 15.50 0.54
CA GLU A 1 18.25 15.67 1.34
C GLU A 1 17.93 14.35 2.05
N PRO A 2 17.39 14.37 3.28
CA PRO A 2 16.94 13.14 3.92
C PRO A 2 15.84 12.50 3.04
N PRO A 3 15.77 11.17 2.96
CA PRO A 3 14.77 10.52 2.14
C PRO A 3 13.37 10.96 2.56
N GLN A 4 12.50 11.27 1.61
CA GLN A 4 11.11 11.68 1.87
C GLN A 4 10.29 10.65 2.67
N PHE A 5 10.83 9.40 2.77
CA PHE A 5 10.13 8.26 3.33
C PHE A 5 11.03 7.42 4.25
N PRO A 6 11.60 8.00 5.32
CA PRO A 6 12.58 7.29 6.17
C PRO A 6 11.97 6.03 6.83
N ASN A 7 10.68 6.05 7.18
CA ASN A 7 10.03 4.91 7.84
C ASN A 7 9.94 3.68 6.94
N TYR A 8 9.67 3.85 5.64
CA TYR A 8 9.59 2.71 4.70
C TYR A 8 10.96 2.05 4.52
N ALA A 9 12.01 2.86 4.36
CA ALA A 9 13.37 2.34 4.22
C ALA A 9 13.83 1.61 5.48
N SER A 10 13.57 2.19 6.66
CA SER A 10 13.86 1.56 7.96
C SER A 10 13.16 0.22 8.11
N ALA A 11 11.85 0.19 7.88
CA ALA A 11 11.02 -1.01 8.01
C ALA A 11 11.44 -2.11 7.02
N LEU A 12 11.73 -1.77 5.77
CA LEU A 12 12.24 -2.73 4.78
C LEU A 12 13.61 -3.28 5.17
N THR A 13 14.51 -2.43 5.68
CA THR A 13 15.82 -2.86 6.19
C THR A 13 15.66 -3.82 7.39
N ALA A 14 14.76 -3.51 8.32
CA ALA A 14 14.43 -4.39 9.45
C ALA A 14 13.75 -5.70 8.99
N ALA A 15 13.08 -5.69 7.84
CA ALA A 15 12.55 -6.89 7.20
C ALA A 15 13.60 -7.72 6.45
N GLY A 16 14.85 -7.23 6.30
CA GLY A 16 15.99 -7.93 5.68
C GLY A 16 16.29 -7.49 4.25
N ALA A 17 15.72 -6.39 3.75
CA ALA A 17 16.00 -5.87 2.43
C ALA A 17 17.19 -4.92 2.39
N VAL A 18 17.87 -4.86 1.25
CA VAL A 18 18.75 -3.74 0.87
C VAL A 18 17.91 -2.76 0.07
N VAL A 19 17.67 -1.57 0.64
CA VAL A 19 16.81 -0.56 0.03
C VAL A 19 17.56 0.30 -0.97
N ARG A 20 16.95 0.53 -2.13
CA ARG A 20 17.38 1.48 -3.16
C ARG A 20 16.23 2.44 -3.46
N PHE A 21 16.56 3.69 -3.79
CA PHE A 21 15.56 4.68 -4.19
C PHE A 21 15.47 4.78 -5.70
N LEU A 22 14.30 5.15 -6.21
CA LEU A 22 14.12 5.42 -7.65
C LEU A 22 15.13 6.47 -8.13
N GLY A 23 15.78 6.19 -9.27
CA GLY A 23 16.84 7.04 -9.83
C GLY A 23 18.27 6.57 -9.51
N GLU A 24 18.45 5.60 -8.62
CA GLU A 24 19.72 4.89 -8.47
C GLU A 24 19.82 3.82 -9.57
N GLU A 25 20.92 3.82 -10.33
CA GLU A 25 21.22 2.79 -11.32
C GLU A 25 21.53 1.47 -10.62
N ALA A 26 20.55 0.62 -10.44
CA ALA A 26 20.74 -0.73 -9.92
C ALA A 26 19.62 -1.65 -10.38
N ASP A 27 19.94 -2.90 -10.63
CA ASP A 27 18.93 -3.94 -10.73
C ASP A 27 18.30 -4.15 -9.34
N TYR A 28 16.99 -4.48 -9.31
CA TYR A 28 16.24 -4.69 -8.07
C TYR A 28 15.39 -5.96 -8.16
N ASP A 29 15.16 -6.59 -7.02
CA ASP A 29 14.42 -7.86 -6.93
C ASP A 29 12.93 -7.66 -6.67
N GLY A 30 12.53 -6.49 -6.19
CA GLY A 30 11.11 -6.16 -5.94
C GLY A 30 10.89 -4.66 -5.80
N LEU A 31 9.68 -4.21 -6.10
CA LEU A 31 9.26 -2.81 -6.05
C LEU A 31 8.29 -2.57 -4.89
N LEU A 32 8.62 -1.64 -3.99
CA LEU A 32 7.67 -1.11 -3.02
C LEU A 32 7.18 0.28 -3.47
N LEU A 33 5.86 0.44 -3.55
CA LEU A 33 5.19 1.72 -3.79
C LEU A 33 4.69 2.27 -2.45
N PRO A 34 5.23 3.40 -1.97
CA PRO A 34 4.92 3.93 -0.65
C PRO A 34 3.63 4.75 -0.62
N GLY A 35 3.20 5.15 0.57
CA GLY A 35 2.12 6.09 0.79
C GLY A 35 2.45 7.52 0.33
N GLY A 36 1.49 8.43 0.47
CA GLY A 36 1.64 9.85 0.09
C GLY A 36 0.32 10.54 -0.16
N GLY A 37 0.36 11.69 -0.83
CA GLY A 37 -0.82 12.42 -1.29
C GLY A 37 -1.61 11.65 -2.36
N ASP A 38 -2.76 12.18 -2.74
CA ASP A 38 -3.72 11.49 -3.61
C ASP A 38 -3.25 11.36 -5.05
N ILE A 39 -3.75 10.34 -5.73
CA ILE A 39 -3.56 10.15 -7.17
C ILE A 39 -4.53 11.07 -7.91
N HIS A 40 -4.04 11.77 -8.94
CA HIS A 40 -4.89 12.66 -9.72
C HIS A 40 -6.06 11.91 -10.37
N PRO A 41 -7.33 12.34 -10.19
CA PRO A 41 -8.51 11.60 -10.65
C PRO A 41 -8.55 11.30 -12.14
N SER A 42 -7.90 12.12 -12.99
CA SER A 42 -7.79 11.82 -14.43
C SER A 42 -7.10 10.48 -14.72
N ARG A 43 -6.29 9.95 -13.79
CA ARG A 43 -5.62 8.66 -13.95
C ARG A 43 -6.59 7.48 -13.93
N TYR A 44 -7.77 7.66 -13.33
CA TYR A 44 -8.84 6.65 -13.27
C TYR A 44 -10.18 7.13 -13.84
N GLY A 45 -10.14 8.22 -14.65
CA GLY A 45 -11.29 8.71 -15.43
C GLY A 45 -12.37 9.38 -14.61
N ALA A 46 -12.04 9.96 -13.44
CA ALA A 46 -12.96 10.68 -12.59
C ALA A 46 -12.75 12.21 -12.63
N ALA A 47 -13.77 12.97 -12.28
CA ALA A 47 -13.66 14.40 -11.99
C ALA A 47 -12.93 14.61 -10.65
N VAL A 48 -12.33 15.79 -10.47
CA VAL A 48 -11.72 16.16 -9.19
C VAL A 48 -12.82 16.60 -8.24
N GLU A 49 -13.02 15.87 -7.15
CA GLU A 49 -14.04 16.18 -6.13
C GLU A 49 -13.40 16.48 -4.78
N ASN A 50 -12.50 15.62 -4.30
CA ASN A 50 -11.90 15.74 -2.99
C ASN A 50 -10.48 15.16 -2.97
N CYS A 51 -9.50 15.88 -3.53
CA CYS A 51 -8.12 15.45 -3.61
C CYS A 51 -7.18 16.35 -2.81
N GLN A 52 -6.19 15.74 -2.15
CA GLN A 52 -5.22 16.42 -1.31
C GLN A 52 -3.79 15.99 -1.66
N GLY A 53 -2.88 16.96 -1.76
CA GLY A 53 -1.46 16.68 -1.94
C GLY A 53 -1.11 15.94 -3.24
N VAL A 54 -1.87 16.19 -4.31
CA VAL A 54 -1.64 15.55 -5.62
C VAL A 54 -0.31 16.00 -6.22
N ASP A 55 0.49 15.02 -6.66
CA ASP A 55 1.72 15.20 -7.39
C ASP A 55 1.66 14.39 -8.71
N GLN A 56 1.37 15.07 -9.81
CA GLN A 56 1.19 14.42 -11.11
C GLN A 56 2.49 13.90 -11.72
N GLU A 57 3.64 14.50 -11.37
CA GLU A 57 4.96 14.01 -11.81
C GLU A 57 5.29 12.70 -11.12
N ARG A 58 5.04 12.63 -9.82
CA ARG A 58 5.13 11.39 -9.04
C ARG A 58 4.16 10.30 -9.54
N ASP A 59 2.90 10.67 -9.84
CA ASP A 59 1.95 9.75 -10.44
C ASP A 59 2.49 9.13 -11.74
N ALA A 60 3.03 9.97 -12.63
CA ALA A 60 3.57 9.51 -13.90
C ALA A 60 4.80 8.60 -13.72
N LEU A 61 5.72 8.99 -12.84
CA LEU A 61 6.92 8.22 -12.53
C LEU A 61 6.58 6.85 -11.93
N GLU A 62 5.74 6.81 -10.91
CA GLU A 62 5.41 5.55 -10.23
C GLU A 62 4.56 4.63 -11.11
N LEU A 63 3.64 5.14 -11.94
CA LEU A 63 2.90 4.35 -12.92
C LEU A 63 3.83 3.70 -13.95
N GLU A 64 4.82 4.45 -14.45
CA GLU A 64 5.82 3.93 -15.39
C GLU A 64 6.74 2.90 -14.73
N THR A 65 7.19 3.16 -13.50
CA THR A 65 8.01 2.21 -12.74
C THR A 65 7.25 0.92 -12.47
N PHE A 66 5.97 1.02 -12.09
CA PHE A 66 5.10 -0.15 -11.93
C PHE A 66 4.97 -0.95 -13.23
N ARG A 67 4.75 -0.28 -14.37
CA ARG A 67 4.67 -0.92 -15.68
C ARG A 67 5.95 -1.71 -16.00
N GLN A 68 7.12 -1.13 -15.76
CA GLN A 68 8.42 -1.77 -15.98
C GLN A 68 8.61 -2.98 -15.05
N ALA A 69 8.26 -2.86 -13.77
CA ALA A 69 8.32 -3.97 -12.82
C ALA A 69 7.40 -5.13 -13.24
N LEU A 70 6.19 -4.80 -13.72
CA LEU A 70 5.22 -5.77 -14.21
C LEU A 70 5.75 -6.53 -15.45
N GLU A 71 6.32 -5.82 -16.43
CA GLU A 71 6.92 -6.42 -17.63
C GLU A 71 8.13 -7.30 -17.31
N ALA A 72 8.90 -6.92 -16.29
CA ALA A 72 10.03 -7.71 -15.80
C ALA A 72 9.61 -8.88 -14.87
N GLY A 73 8.31 -9.01 -14.58
CA GLY A 73 7.81 -10.06 -13.67
C GLY A 73 8.23 -9.90 -12.22
N LYS A 74 8.64 -8.70 -11.82
CA LYS A 74 9.14 -8.42 -10.47
C LYS A 74 7.99 -8.38 -9.44
N PRO A 75 8.20 -8.88 -8.21
CA PRO A 75 7.29 -8.67 -7.09
C PRO A 75 7.03 -7.20 -6.81
N VAL A 76 5.75 -6.84 -6.59
CA VAL A 76 5.36 -5.46 -6.26
C VAL A 76 4.48 -5.43 -5.02
N PHE A 77 4.77 -4.49 -4.12
CA PHE A 77 3.97 -4.27 -2.92
C PHE A 77 3.58 -2.79 -2.77
N GLY A 78 2.29 -2.50 -2.64
CA GLY A 78 1.78 -1.15 -2.44
C GLY A 78 1.31 -0.91 -1.02
N ILE A 79 1.68 0.24 -0.44
CA ILE A 79 1.23 0.68 0.89
C ILE A 79 0.44 1.98 0.76
N CYS A 80 -0.77 2.04 1.30
CA CYS A 80 -1.67 3.20 1.31
C CYS A 80 -1.87 3.77 -0.10
N ARG A 81 -1.33 4.95 -0.43
CA ARG A 81 -1.35 5.46 -1.81
C ARG A 81 -0.79 4.44 -2.81
N GLY A 82 0.23 3.67 -2.43
CA GLY A 82 0.82 2.64 -3.30
C GLY A 82 -0.17 1.55 -3.73
N VAL A 83 -1.03 1.05 -2.83
CA VAL A 83 -2.08 0.08 -3.23
C VAL A 83 -3.15 0.73 -4.11
N GLN A 84 -3.46 2.00 -3.90
CA GLN A 84 -4.37 2.76 -4.75
C GLN A 84 -3.78 2.90 -6.16
N LEU A 85 -2.49 3.18 -6.28
CA LEU A 85 -1.78 3.28 -7.56
C LEU A 85 -1.77 1.93 -8.30
N LEU A 86 -1.52 0.82 -7.61
CA LEU A 86 -1.65 -0.53 -8.19
C LEU A 86 -3.05 -0.76 -8.77
N ASN A 87 -4.09 -0.38 -8.02
CA ASN A 87 -5.47 -0.49 -8.46
C ASN A 87 -5.74 0.31 -9.73
N VAL A 88 -5.33 1.58 -9.73
CA VAL A 88 -5.49 2.50 -10.88
C VAL A 88 -4.70 2.00 -12.09
N ALA A 89 -3.45 1.60 -11.92
CA ALA A 89 -2.61 1.07 -13.00
C ALA A 89 -3.19 -0.18 -13.67
N LEU A 90 -3.94 -0.98 -12.94
CA LEU A 90 -4.64 -2.16 -13.43
C LEU A 90 -6.07 -1.85 -13.91
N GLY A 91 -6.46 -0.57 -13.98
CA GLY A 91 -7.73 -0.10 -14.52
C GLY A 91 -8.88 -0.05 -13.50
N GLY A 92 -8.57 -0.03 -12.22
CA GLY A 92 -9.52 0.20 -11.12
C GLY A 92 -9.83 1.68 -10.90
N THR A 93 -10.72 1.97 -9.94
CA THR A 93 -11.12 3.32 -9.53
C THR A 93 -10.98 3.50 -8.02
N LEU A 94 -11.07 4.74 -7.54
CA LEU A 94 -10.95 5.09 -6.13
C LEU A 94 -12.20 5.85 -5.67
N HIS A 95 -12.61 5.58 -4.42
CA HIS A 95 -13.40 6.52 -3.64
C HIS A 95 -12.51 7.70 -3.27
N GLN A 96 -12.89 8.91 -3.71
CA GLN A 96 -12.11 10.12 -3.42
C GLN A 96 -12.26 10.59 -1.98
N HIS A 97 -13.25 10.05 -1.24
CA HIS A 97 -13.41 10.27 0.18
C HIS A 97 -14.15 9.10 0.85
N VAL A 98 -13.61 8.67 1.98
CA VAL A 98 -14.24 7.73 2.91
C VAL A 98 -14.13 8.33 4.32
N GLU A 99 -15.20 8.19 5.11
CA GLU A 99 -15.22 8.67 6.49
C GLU A 99 -14.62 7.64 7.44
N GLY A 100 -14.10 8.10 8.57
CA GLY A 100 -13.63 7.22 9.67
C GLY A 100 -12.24 6.61 9.49
N HIS A 101 -11.58 6.83 8.35
CA HIS A 101 -10.26 6.26 8.03
C HIS A 101 -9.10 7.25 8.11
N SER A 102 -9.40 8.54 8.28
CA SER A 102 -8.38 9.59 8.38
C SER A 102 -7.75 9.64 9.78
N LYS A 103 -6.60 10.29 9.84
CA LYS A 103 -6.01 10.66 11.14
C LYS A 103 -6.94 11.58 11.93
N VAL A 104 -6.95 11.40 13.24
CA VAL A 104 -7.60 12.31 14.17
C VAL A 104 -6.50 12.98 15.00
N ASP A 105 -6.45 14.31 14.99
CA ASP A 105 -5.43 15.13 15.68
C ASP A 105 -3.98 14.70 15.36
N GLY A 106 -3.72 14.29 14.10
CA GLY A 106 -2.42 13.84 13.64
C GLY A 106 -2.04 12.40 14.03
N VAL A 107 -2.91 11.70 14.77
CA VAL A 107 -2.71 10.31 15.20
C VAL A 107 -3.45 9.37 14.23
N ASP A 108 -2.80 8.26 13.85
CA ASP A 108 -3.43 7.23 13.05
C ASP A 108 -4.64 6.63 13.79
N GLY A 109 -5.78 6.50 13.11
CA GLY A 109 -6.91 5.74 13.60
C GLY A 109 -6.58 4.25 13.75
N LEU A 110 -7.43 3.50 14.46
CA LEU A 110 -7.34 2.04 14.56
C LEU A 110 -8.70 1.44 14.26
N HIS A 111 -8.71 0.36 13.46
CA HIS A 111 -9.94 -0.39 13.23
C HIS A 111 -9.70 -1.90 13.13
N ALA A 112 -10.75 -2.65 13.45
CA ALA A 112 -10.76 -4.09 13.28
C ALA A 112 -10.94 -4.45 11.80
N THR A 113 -10.27 -5.52 11.39
CA THR A 113 -10.37 -6.01 10.01
C THR A 113 -10.65 -7.51 9.98
N ARG A 114 -11.24 -7.94 8.86
CA ARG A 114 -11.41 -9.33 8.48
C ARG A 114 -10.53 -9.63 7.27
N ALA A 115 -9.76 -10.70 7.33
CA ALA A 115 -8.80 -11.07 6.30
C ALA A 115 -9.00 -12.49 5.74
N GLU A 116 -8.54 -12.66 4.51
CA GLU A 116 -8.43 -13.90 3.74
C GLU A 116 -7.07 -13.92 3.01
N GLY A 117 -6.80 -14.95 2.21
CA GLY A 117 -5.63 -15.00 1.32
C GLY A 117 -4.30 -14.92 2.05
N PHE A 118 -3.36 -14.13 1.50
CA PHE A 118 -2.02 -14.00 2.07
C PHE A 118 -2.04 -13.31 3.45
N VAL A 119 -2.92 -12.36 3.66
CA VAL A 119 -3.01 -11.61 4.92
C VAL A 119 -3.48 -12.52 6.06
N GLU A 120 -4.49 -13.38 5.81
CA GLU A 120 -4.95 -14.38 6.79
C GLU A 120 -3.83 -15.35 7.20
N LYS A 121 -3.00 -15.76 6.23
CA LYS A 121 -1.85 -16.65 6.51
C LYS A 121 -0.82 -16.01 7.42
N ILE A 122 -0.66 -14.69 7.36
CA ILE A 122 0.31 -13.93 8.16
C ILE A 122 -0.23 -13.62 9.55
N TYR A 123 -1.49 -13.17 9.67
CA TYR A 123 -2.04 -12.57 10.89
C TYR A 123 -3.26 -13.29 11.46
N GLY A 124 -3.87 -14.21 10.70
CA GLY A 124 -5.15 -14.79 11.04
C GLY A 124 -6.33 -14.01 10.49
N ARG A 125 -7.54 -14.43 10.82
CA ARG A 125 -8.78 -13.91 10.20
C ARG A 125 -9.24 -12.55 10.68
N ARG A 126 -8.90 -12.14 11.90
CA ARG A 126 -9.35 -10.89 12.52
C ARG A 126 -8.23 -10.28 13.33
N PHE A 127 -7.96 -9.02 13.11
CA PHE A 127 -6.95 -8.25 13.82
C PHE A 127 -7.16 -6.75 13.61
N MET A 128 -6.48 -5.93 14.43
CA MET A 128 -6.49 -4.48 14.33
C MET A 128 -5.34 -3.98 13.48
N VAL A 129 -5.59 -2.95 12.67
CA VAL A 129 -4.59 -2.20 11.91
C VAL A 129 -4.73 -0.71 12.17
N ASN A 130 -3.70 0.06 11.82
CA ASN A 130 -3.78 1.52 11.81
C ASN A 130 -4.46 2.03 10.53
N SER A 131 -4.98 3.25 10.57
CA SER A 131 -5.65 3.91 9.45
C SER A 131 -5.26 5.38 9.37
N ALA A 132 -4.87 5.83 8.19
CA ALA A 132 -4.42 7.20 7.95
C ALA A 132 -4.68 7.61 6.49
N HIS A 133 -5.87 7.32 5.97
CA HIS A 133 -6.26 7.60 4.60
C HIS A 133 -7.69 8.14 4.53
N HIS A 134 -7.99 8.97 3.54
CA HIS A 134 -9.34 9.43 3.24
C HIS A 134 -9.85 8.97 1.88
N GLN A 135 -8.98 8.32 1.09
CA GLN A 135 -9.34 7.64 -0.15
C GLN A 135 -9.20 6.14 0.01
N ALA A 136 -9.93 5.37 -0.78
CA ALA A 136 -9.91 3.90 -0.74
C ALA A 136 -10.16 3.31 -2.14
N LEU A 137 -9.91 2.01 -2.29
CA LEU A 137 -10.22 1.29 -3.51
C LEU A 137 -11.74 1.19 -3.69
N ASP A 138 -12.23 1.53 -4.89
CA ASP A 138 -13.63 1.37 -5.32
C ASP A 138 -13.74 0.12 -6.22
N ARG A 139 -13.79 0.28 -7.52
CA ARG A 139 -13.75 -0.84 -8.45
C ARG A 139 -12.32 -1.37 -8.56
N LEU A 140 -12.14 -2.66 -8.30
CA LEU A 140 -10.83 -3.28 -8.38
C LEU A 140 -10.32 -3.40 -9.83
N GLY A 141 -9.02 -3.18 -10.00
CA GLY A 141 -8.29 -3.37 -11.25
C GLY A 141 -8.26 -4.83 -11.70
N ARG A 142 -7.94 -5.04 -12.98
CA ARG A 142 -7.91 -6.37 -13.58
C ARG A 142 -6.98 -7.31 -12.82
N GLY A 143 -7.49 -8.50 -12.51
CA GLY A 143 -6.75 -9.54 -11.81
C GLY A 143 -6.61 -9.35 -10.31
N LEU A 144 -6.89 -8.17 -9.76
CA LEU A 144 -6.92 -7.97 -8.30
C LEU A 144 -8.13 -8.65 -7.66
N ARG A 145 -7.95 -9.11 -6.44
CA ARG A 145 -9.02 -9.50 -5.54
C ARG A 145 -8.79 -8.89 -4.16
N ALA A 146 -9.85 -8.46 -3.52
CA ALA A 146 -9.80 -8.03 -2.13
C ALA A 146 -9.57 -9.25 -1.23
N VAL A 147 -8.72 -9.07 -0.21
CA VAL A 147 -8.37 -10.11 0.77
C VAL A 147 -8.38 -9.59 2.22
N GLN A 148 -8.72 -8.32 2.42
CA GLN A 148 -8.93 -7.75 3.75
C GLN A 148 -9.93 -6.60 3.66
N TRP A 149 -10.77 -6.47 4.67
CA TRP A 149 -11.81 -5.43 4.76
C TRP A 149 -11.91 -4.91 6.19
N ALA A 150 -12.15 -3.61 6.34
CA ALA A 150 -12.63 -3.00 7.56
C ALA A 150 -14.09 -3.41 7.83
N GLU A 151 -14.62 -3.10 9.02
CA GLU A 151 -15.98 -3.48 9.41
C GLU A 151 -17.06 -2.78 8.58
N ASP A 152 -16.78 -1.60 8.05
CA ASP A 152 -17.66 -0.84 7.15
C ASP A 152 -17.60 -1.33 5.68
N GLY A 153 -16.76 -2.31 5.38
CA GLY A 153 -16.60 -2.90 4.06
C GLY A 153 -15.53 -2.29 3.18
N ILE A 154 -14.84 -1.25 3.64
CA ILE A 154 -13.69 -0.67 2.92
C ILE A 154 -12.60 -1.73 2.74
N VAL A 155 -12.05 -1.81 1.53
CA VAL A 155 -10.99 -2.76 1.17
C VAL A 155 -9.66 -2.31 1.77
N GLU A 156 -9.07 -3.16 2.60
CA GLU A 156 -7.83 -2.90 3.32
C GLU A 156 -6.62 -3.65 2.76
N ALA A 157 -6.83 -4.69 1.96
CA ALA A 157 -5.76 -5.33 1.21
C ALA A 157 -6.26 -6.01 -0.05
N VAL A 158 -5.36 -6.08 -1.04
CA VAL A 158 -5.57 -6.80 -2.29
C VAL A 158 -4.38 -7.69 -2.61
N GLU A 159 -4.63 -8.75 -3.38
CA GLU A 159 -3.61 -9.52 -4.08
C GLU A 159 -4.02 -9.75 -5.53
N HIS A 160 -3.05 -9.89 -6.43
CA HIS A 160 -3.33 -10.29 -7.81
C HIS A 160 -3.44 -11.82 -7.90
N ARG A 161 -4.37 -12.30 -8.72
CA ARG A 161 -4.69 -13.75 -8.82
C ARG A 161 -3.56 -14.62 -9.39
N SER A 162 -2.66 -14.03 -10.18
CA SER A 162 -1.62 -14.75 -10.93
C SER A 162 -0.27 -14.05 -11.00
N LEU A 163 -0.18 -12.78 -10.63
CA LEU A 163 1.05 -12.01 -10.65
C LEU A 163 1.54 -11.75 -9.21
N PRO A 164 2.83 -11.57 -8.99
CA PRO A 164 3.39 -11.30 -7.67
C PRO A 164 3.13 -9.86 -7.23
N ILE A 165 1.86 -9.50 -7.07
CA ILE A 165 1.41 -8.14 -6.73
C ILE A 165 0.50 -8.21 -5.51
N TRP A 166 0.82 -7.43 -4.49
CA TRP A 166 0.08 -7.31 -3.24
C TRP A 166 0.02 -5.85 -2.81
N GLY A 167 -0.91 -5.51 -1.96
CA GLY A 167 -0.92 -4.20 -1.34
C GLY A 167 -1.88 -4.13 -0.17
N VAL A 168 -1.58 -3.18 0.74
CA VAL A 168 -2.39 -2.87 1.91
C VAL A 168 -2.71 -1.38 1.97
N GLN A 169 -3.90 -1.04 2.46
CA GLN A 169 -4.33 0.35 2.61
C GLN A 169 -3.79 0.96 3.91
N TRP A 170 -3.55 0.16 4.93
CA TRP A 170 -2.95 0.55 6.20
C TRP A 170 -1.42 0.67 6.12
N HIS A 171 -0.77 1.11 7.19
CA HIS A 171 0.66 1.47 7.25
C HIS A 171 1.47 0.48 8.11
N PRO A 172 1.94 -0.65 7.57
CA PRO A 172 2.76 -1.61 8.30
C PRO A 172 4.09 -1.02 8.79
N GLU A 173 4.67 -0.06 8.07
CA GLU A 173 5.91 0.62 8.42
C GLU A 173 5.80 1.48 9.67
N ARG A 174 4.59 1.72 10.17
CA ARG A 174 4.31 2.44 11.43
C ARG A 174 3.95 1.50 12.58
N LEU A 175 3.90 0.20 12.35
CA LEU A 175 3.54 -0.83 13.31
C LEU A 175 4.75 -1.71 13.70
N GLU A 176 5.95 -1.15 13.68
CA GLU A 176 7.17 -1.79 14.16
C GLU A 176 7.22 -1.84 15.70
N GLU A 177 8.03 -2.76 16.22
CA GLU A 177 8.30 -2.86 17.65
C GLU A 177 8.83 -1.51 18.20
N GLY A 178 8.12 -0.91 19.17
CA GLY A 178 8.40 0.43 19.70
C GLY A 178 7.45 1.54 19.23
N TRP A 179 6.78 1.39 18.08
CA TRP A 179 5.77 2.31 17.56
C TRP A 179 4.36 1.69 17.56
N ARG A 180 4.28 0.38 17.77
CA ARG A 180 3.05 -0.40 17.71
C ARG A 180 2.11 -0.04 18.87
N CYS A 181 0.85 0.26 18.59
CA CYS A 181 -0.22 0.21 19.56
C CYS A 181 -0.40 -1.24 20.06
N ARG A 182 -0.69 -1.43 21.36
CA ARG A 182 -0.76 -2.75 22.01
C ARG A 182 -1.70 -3.75 21.34
N ASP A 183 -2.73 -3.24 20.67
CA ASP A 183 -3.81 -4.05 20.10
C ASP A 183 -3.65 -4.28 18.59
N THR A 184 -2.57 -3.79 17.95
CA THR A 184 -2.33 -3.95 16.51
C THR A 184 -1.36 -5.09 16.22
N VAL A 185 -1.31 -5.50 14.94
CA VAL A 185 -0.36 -6.51 14.46
C VAL A 185 1.07 -5.95 14.35
N ASP A 186 2.06 -6.84 14.32
CA ASP A 186 3.43 -6.49 13.96
C ASP A 186 3.55 -6.30 12.44
N GLY A 187 3.76 -5.05 12.01
CA GLY A 187 3.86 -4.68 10.60
C GLY A 187 5.06 -5.29 9.87
N LEU A 188 6.14 -5.64 10.59
CA LEU A 188 7.31 -6.27 9.97
C LEU A 188 6.98 -7.65 9.38
N ARG A 189 5.97 -8.35 9.86
CA ARG A 189 5.62 -9.68 9.34
C ARG A 189 5.17 -9.64 7.88
N ILE A 190 4.38 -8.64 7.48
CA ILE A 190 3.94 -8.52 6.08
C ILE A 190 5.05 -7.99 5.18
N LEU A 191 5.93 -7.13 5.70
CA LEU A 191 7.10 -6.68 4.96
C LEU A 191 8.10 -7.82 4.76
N ARG A 192 8.34 -8.67 5.75
CA ARG A 192 9.13 -9.91 5.59
C ARG A 192 8.52 -10.88 4.59
N PHE A 193 7.19 -11.00 4.57
CA PHE A 193 6.51 -11.75 3.52
C PHE A 193 6.87 -11.18 2.14
N PHE A 194 6.73 -9.87 1.92
CA PHE A 194 7.09 -9.25 0.64
C PHE A 194 8.56 -9.49 0.28
N VAL A 195 9.50 -9.21 1.19
CA VAL A 195 10.94 -9.43 0.97
C VAL A 195 11.24 -10.88 0.61
N SER A 196 10.54 -11.85 1.20
CA SER A 196 10.70 -13.27 0.86
C SER A 196 10.21 -13.64 -0.55
N GLN A 197 9.47 -12.78 -1.21
CA GLN A 197 9.04 -12.95 -2.61
C GLN A 197 10.03 -12.36 -3.61
N CYS A 198 11.00 -11.59 -3.15
CA CYS A 198 11.97 -10.86 -3.97
C CYS A 198 13.25 -11.67 -4.33
N GLY A 199 13.27 -12.97 -4.16
CA GLY A 199 14.39 -13.80 -4.63
C GLY A 199 14.93 -14.72 -3.59
#